data_cd5e40245118f4efde12fe0211f853fe
#
_entry.id   cd5e40245118f4efde12fe0211f853fe
#
_cell.length_a   1.000
_cell.length_b   1.000
_cell.length_c   1.000
_cell.angle_alpha   90.00
_cell.angle_beta   90.00
_cell.angle_gamma   90.00
#
_symmetry.space_group_name_H-M   'P 1'
#
loop_
_entity.id
_entity.type
_entity.pdbx_description
1 polymer ?
#
loop_
_entity_poly.entity_id
_entity_poly.type
_entity_poly.pdbx_seq_one_letter_code
_entity_poly.pdbx_strand_id
1 'polypeptide(L)'
;NNNLELCLDPTVTRSQMLASYPAPGTHDKFYNQNSVPLVEVIQDTVCRHDTFGLACNAKYYEDRGFPGHISCTDNFNSSLAEFGVAPRRNWAAVNLFFNTAIEECHSLSSDVSWSRPGDYVLLRAVDDLVCVSSACPDDTTSSNGWNPTDIHVRIYDKSNNFSSATAFRPDPQSIPTMTKETGFHKNTSKLTKNFDNYNGYWLPLEYTNLGAIKEYWQAREGVVMIDLAPLRKFEIYGQDSEVLMQYAITKDVRKLAIGQVVYSAMCYDNGCMIDDGTLFRLDDNNFRWIGGSDDGGKHLRKIAEDRGLDVRVKSSTDQLHNVAVQGPKSRETLSKIIWIPKLQTTIEDLKWFRFTIGRIGGEFGIPVMVSRTGYSGELGYEVFAHPKDCEAVWDAIAEAGEEFDICPLGLNALDMLRIEAGLIFAGYEFCDQTDPFEAGIAFTVPLKTKEDDFSGKESLILRKNSPQRVLVGLELDSNEVALHGDGVYIGKQQVGIITSATRSPILKKNIALCRISVSASEIDNEVEVGKLDGHHKRLSAKVVRFPFYDPEKTRVRM
;
A
#
# COMPACT_ATOMS: atom_id res chain seq x y z
N ASN A 1 -27.57 -0.84 -0.53
CA ASN A 1 -27.57 -0.53 -0.77
C ASN A 1 -27.63 -0.84 -1.04
N ASN A 2 -27.83 -1.31 -0.62
CA ASN A 2 -28.31 -1.35 -0.85
C ASN A 2 -28.54 -0.76 -0.88
N ASN A 3 -28.55 -0.05 -0.66
CA ASN A 3 -29.14 0.52 -0.84
C ASN A 3 -29.63 1.72 -0.96
N LEU A 4 -29.17 2.27 -1.62
CA LEU A 4 -29.53 3.48 -1.65
C LEU A 4 -30.88 3.63 -1.76
N GLU A 5 -31.44 2.68 -2.18
CA GLU A 5 -32.69 2.65 -2.04
C GLU A 5 -33.02 2.70 -0.71
N LEU A 6 -32.11 2.60 0.03
CA LEU A 6 -32.30 2.75 1.37
C LEU A 6 -32.79 4.03 1.44
N CYS A 7 -33.15 4.45 0.63
CA CYS A 7 -33.42 5.61 0.50
C CYS A 7 -34.72 5.92 0.82
N LEU A 8 -35.25 6.71 0.45
CA LEU A 8 -36.34 7.37 0.87
C LEU A 8 -37.58 6.75 0.40
N ASP A 9 -38.51 6.59 1.22
CA ASP A 9 -39.89 6.28 0.89
C ASP A 9 -40.46 7.49 0.15
N PRO A 10 -40.92 7.33 -1.05
CA PRO A 10 -41.42 8.47 -1.82
C PRO A 10 -42.65 9.13 -1.22
N THR A 11 -43.26 8.50 -0.24
CA THR A 11 -44.43 9.10 0.40
C THR A 11 -44.03 9.97 1.59
N VAL A 12 -42.79 9.90 2.01
CA VAL A 12 -42.34 10.68 3.16
C VAL A 12 -41.85 12.03 2.69
N THR A 13 -42.38 13.08 3.25
CA THR A 13 -41.99 14.41 2.86
C THR A 13 -40.67 14.78 3.53
N ARG A 14 -39.98 15.73 2.92
CA ARG A 14 -38.74 16.20 3.49
C ARG A 14 -38.91 16.70 4.92
N SER A 15 -40.04 17.36 5.19
CA SER A 15 -40.29 17.86 6.53
C SER A 15 -40.41 16.73 7.55
N GLN A 16 -41.05 15.67 7.15
CA GLN A 16 -41.19 14.53 8.03
C GLN A 16 -39.84 13.88 8.31
N MET A 17 -39.03 13.79 7.28
CA MET A 17 -37.71 13.25 7.49
C MET A 17 -36.89 14.10 8.44
N LEU A 18 -36.91 15.39 8.24
CA LEU A 18 -36.15 16.29 9.13
C LEU A 18 -36.68 16.24 10.55
N ALA A 19 -37.93 16.02 10.71
CA ALA A 19 -38.51 15.96 12.04
C ALA A 19 -38.22 14.67 12.77
N SER A 20 -37.86 13.64 12.04
CA SER A 20 -37.56 12.36 12.65
C SER A 20 -36.16 12.30 13.25
N TYR A 21 -35.34 13.26 12.96
CA TYR A 21 -33.98 13.21 13.44
C TYR A 21 -33.66 14.44 14.29
N PRO A 22 -32.88 14.24 15.30
CA PRO A 22 -32.51 15.35 16.17
C PRO A 22 -31.62 16.32 15.43
N ALA A 23 -31.32 17.38 16.08
CA ALA A 23 -30.49 18.40 15.49
C ALA A 23 -29.15 17.85 15.07
N PRO A 24 -28.57 18.45 14.08
CA PRO A 24 -27.23 18.05 13.65
C PRO A 24 -26.29 18.05 14.81
N GLY A 25 -25.42 17.12 14.82
CA GLY A 25 -24.52 16.98 15.91
C GLY A 25 -24.97 15.96 16.91
N THR A 26 -26.23 15.59 16.88
CA THR A 26 -26.66 14.58 17.79
C THR A 26 -26.88 13.29 17.06
N HIS A 27 -26.87 13.29 15.72
CA HIS A 27 -27.01 12.07 15.09
C HIS A 27 -26.26 12.10 13.81
N ASP A 28 -25.11 11.85 13.93
CA ASP A 28 -24.35 11.83 12.79
C ASP A 28 -24.48 10.54 12.11
N LYS A 29 -25.18 9.66 12.69
CA LYS A 29 -25.45 8.41 12.06
C LYS A 29 -25.96 8.66 10.68
N PHE A 30 -26.62 9.79 10.52
CA PHE A 30 -27.10 10.06 9.27
C PHE A 30 -26.05 10.31 8.31
N TYR A 31 -25.01 10.58 8.74
CA TYR A 31 -24.00 10.84 7.89
C TYR A 31 -23.00 9.87 7.98
N ASN A 32 -22.89 9.43 8.66
CA ASN A 32 -22.05 8.71 8.90
C ASN A 32 -21.52 8.61 9.60
N GLN A 33 -21.71 9.01 10.06
CA GLN A 33 -21.45 9.22 10.68
C GLN A 33 -20.53 9.82 10.87
N ASN A 34 -20.30 10.56 10.97
CA ASN A 34 -19.77 11.31 11.19
C ASN A 34 -19.50 12.00 10.59
N SER A 35 -20.06 12.11 10.35
CA SER A 35 -20.40 12.29 9.77
C SER A 35 -20.12 12.43 8.76
N VAL A 36 -20.04 12.21 8.32
CA VAL A 36 -20.01 12.13 7.39
C VAL A 36 -20.60 12.19 6.55
N PRO A 37 -21.07 12.00 6.22
CA PRO A 37 -21.76 11.66 5.64
C PRO A 37 -21.72 11.01 4.89
N LEU A 38 -22.09 10.27 4.66
CA LEU A 38 -21.99 9.43 3.95
C LEU A 38 -21.92 9.68 2.75
N VAL A 39 -22.29 10.18 2.77
CA VAL A 39 -22.20 10.14 1.93
C VAL A 39 -21.61 10.83 1.38
N GLU A 40 -21.43 11.45 1.92
CA GLU A 40 -20.85 11.91 1.55
C GLU A 40 -20.32 11.78 0.81
N VAL A 41 -20.75 11.42 1.02
CA VAL A 41 -20.48 11.04 0.50
C VAL A 41 -20.81 10.90 -0.27
N ILE A 42 -21.78 10.77 0.01
CA ILE A 42 -22.06 10.65 -0.69
C ILE A 42 -22.20 11.13 -1.24
N GLN A 43 -22.64 11.66 -0.80
CA GLN A 43 -22.76 12.06 -1.17
C GLN A 43 -22.94 12.14 -1.78
N ASP A 44 -23.74 11.99 -1.27
CA ASP A 44 -24.01 11.86 -1.43
C ASP A 44 -24.59 11.51 -1.93
N THR A 45 -25.39 11.01 -1.48
CA THR A 45 -25.96 10.73 -1.74
C THR A 45 -26.46 10.34 -1.82
N VAL A 46 -27.21 10.01 -1.23
CA VAL A 46 -27.74 9.63 -1.22
C VAL A 46 -28.28 9.51 -1.43
N CYS A 47 -29.22 9.43 -1.36
CA CYS A 47 -29.88 9.44 -1.50
C CYS A 47 -30.23 9.41 -1.74
N ARG A 48 -30.95 9.36 -1.75
CA ARG A 48 -31.58 9.38 -2.01
C ARG A 48 -32.10 9.48 -2.88
N HIS A 49 -33.06 9.04 -2.77
CA HIS A 49 -33.63 9.16 -3.50
C HIS A 49 -34.28 9.12 -4.09
N ASP A 50 -35.14 8.95 -4.38
CA ASP A 50 -36.00 8.92 -4.73
C ASP A 50 -36.16 8.17 -5.31
N THR A 51 -36.34 7.45 -5.31
CA THR A 51 -36.23 6.66 -5.50
C THR A 51 -35.46 6.32 -5.24
N PHE A 52 -35.52 6.38 -4.48
CA PHE A 52 -34.67 6.25 -4.21
C PHE A 52 -33.89 6.38 -4.14
N GLY A 53 -34.22 6.47 -3.77
CA GLY A 53 -33.86 6.90 -3.56
C GLY A 53 -33.16 7.31 -3.51
N LEU A 54 -33.26 7.59 -3.20
CA LEU A 54 -32.70 8.17 -3.29
C LEU A 54 -32.73 9.21 -3.41
N ALA A 55 -33.63 9.30 -3.00
CA ALA A 55 -34.07 10.18 -3.36
C ALA A 55 -34.22 11.05 -2.51
N CYS A 56 -33.95 10.91 -1.69
CA CYS A 56 -34.06 11.63 -0.94
C CYS A 56 -33.60 12.68 -1.19
N ASN A 57 -33.11 12.97 -1.74
CA ASN A 57 -33.16 14.04 -2.22
C ASN A 57 -32.03 14.89 -1.94
N ALA A 58 -31.47 15.41 -2.87
CA ALA A 58 -30.35 16.23 -2.79
C ALA A 58 -30.67 17.38 -1.90
N LYS A 59 -31.81 17.90 -2.04
CA LYS A 59 -32.20 19.03 -1.25
C LYS A 59 -32.20 18.71 0.22
N TYR A 60 -32.62 17.53 0.56
CA TYR A 60 -32.61 17.12 1.94
C TYR A 60 -31.19 17.13 2.48
N TYR A 61 -30.27 16.63 1.67
CA TYR A 61 -28.89 16.58 2.12
C TYR A 61 -28.25 17.96 2.11
N GLU A 62 -28.61 18.82 1.18
CA GLU A 62 -28.08 20.15 1.19
C GLU A 62 -28.45 20.90 2.46
N ASP A 63 -29.68 20.78 2.86
CA ASP A 63 -30.13 21.44 4.06
C ASP A 63 -29.44 20.92 5.30
N ARG A 64 -28.84 19.78 5.18
CA ARG A 64 -28.09 19.21 6.30
C ARG A 64 -26.58 19.33 6.09
N GLY A 65 -26.17 20.08 5.12
CA GLY A 65 -24.76 20.33 4.92
C GLY A 65 -24.01 19.32 4.08
N PHE A 66 -24.73 18.61 3.23
CA PHE A 66 -24.08 17.66 2.36
C PHE A 66 -24.22 18.08 0.93
N PRO A 67 -23.39 18.91 0.45
CA PRO A 67 -23.49 19.38 -0.93
C PRO A 67 -23.17 18.23 -1.91
N GLY A 68 -23.83 18.28 -3.01
CA GLY A 68 -23.55 17.30 -4.06
C GLY A 68 -24.17 15.95 -3.90
N HIS A 69 -25.07 15.83 -2.95
CA HIS A 69 -25.67 14.56 -2.78
C HIS A 69 -26.85 14.39 -3.69
N ILE A 70 -27.16 13.14 -3.90
CA ILE A 70 -28.22 12.79 -4.69
C ILE A 70 -29.46 13.35 -4.30
N SER A 71 -30.25 13.64 -5.20
CA SER A 71 -31.49 14.19 -4.96
C SER A 71 -32.53 13.17 -5.06
N CYS A 72 -33.17 12.91 -4.05
CA CYS A 72 -34.40 12.24 -4.12
C CYS A 72 -35.40 13.33 -4.02
N THR A 73 -36.24 13.37 -4.84
CA THR A 73 -37.20 14.43 -4.80
C THR A 73 -38.41 13.97 -4.06
N ASP A 74 -39.33 14.76 -4.04
CA ASP A 74 -40.56 14.41 -3.40
C ASP A 74 -41.21 13.30 -4.18
N ASN A 75 -40.87 13.17 -5.41
CA ASN A 75 -41.33 12.07 -6.15
C ASN A 75 -40.12 11.21 -6.38
N PHE A 76 -39.86 10.46 -5.40
CA PHE A 76 -38.73 9.66 -5.40
C PHE A 76 -38.64 8.71 -6.51
N ASN A 77 -39.69 8.09 -6.85
CA ASN A 77 -39.70 7.15 -7.90
C ASN A 77 -39.30 7.72 -9.23
N SER A 78 -39.44 8.99 -9.38
CA SER A 78 -39.05 9.52 -10.62
C SER A 78 -37.76 10.21 -10.50
N SER A 79 -37.24 10.17 -9.37
CA SER A 79 -36.20 11.03 -9.25
C SER A 79 -35.11 10.67 -8.57
N LEU A 80 -35.08 9.55 -8.16
CA LEU A 80 -33.90 9.23 -7.55
C LEU A 80 -32.97 9.58 -8.44
N ALA A 81 -33.40 9.69 -9.46
CA ALA A 81 -32.68 10.10 -10.40
C ALA A 81 -31.96 11.33 -10.13
N GLU A 82 -32.14 11.92 -9.29
CA GLU A 82 -31.49 13.04 -9.08
C GLU A 82 -30.49 13.01 -8.22
N PHE A 83 -30.00 12.11 -7.82
CA PHE A 83 -29.13 11.97 -6.93
C PHE A 83 -28.04 11.75 -7.21
N GLY A 84 -27.86 12.07 -7.28
CA GLY A 84 -26.81 11.78 -7.37
C GLY A 84 -26.28 11.18 -6.37
N VAL A 85 -27.16 11.11 -5.57
CA VAL A 85 -26.70 10.74 -4.91
C VAL A 85 -26.65 10.47 -4.21
N ALA A 86 -27.70 10.31 -3.23
CA ALA A 86 -27.52 10.42 -2.68
C ALA A 86 -27.19 10.10 -2.08
N PRO A 87 -28.03 10.24 -1.26
CA PRO A 87 -27.48 10.29 -0.75
C PRO A 87 -26.95 9.90 -0.37
N ARG A 88 -27.57 9.65 0.54
CA ARG A 88 -27.05 9.55 1.08
C ARG A 88 -25.99 9.27 1.03
N ARG A 89 -26.55 9.45 1.94
CA ARG A 89 -25.74 9.54 2.16
C ARG A 89 -24.83 9.08 1.83
N ASN A 90 -24.95 9.00 2.55
CA ASN A 90 -24.20 8.89 2.25
C ASN A 90 -23.61 8.48 1.56
N TRP A 91 -24.20 8.21 1.90
CA TRP A 91 -23.60 7.87 1.17
C TRP A 91 -22.61 7.91 0.59
N ALA A 92 -22.65 7.72 0.85
CA ALA A 92 -21.84 7.85 0.30
C ALA A 92 -21.36 7.70 -0.28
N ALA A 93 -21.68 7.39 0.01
CA ALA A 93 -21.24 7.32 -0.54
C ALA A 93 -20.99 7.53 -1.15
N VAL A 94 -21.43 7.34 -0.82
CA VAL A 94 -21.27 7.31 -1.41
C VAL A 94 -20.64 7.86 -2.12
N ASN A 95 -20.35 8.21 -2.41
CA ASN A 95 -19.86 8.72 -3.01
C ASN A 95 -19.57 8.76 -3.78
N LEU A 96 -19.92 8.47 -3.72
CA LEU A 96 -19.81 8.29 -4.43
C LEU A 96 -20.14 8.36 -5.07
N PHE A 97 -20.54 8.08 -5.08
CA PHE A 97 -21.06 8.08 -5.69
C PHE A 97 -21.28 8.39 -6.25
N PHE A 98 -21.33 8.44 -6.28
CA PHE A 98 -21.85 8.70 -6.96
C PHE A 98 -21.77 9.02 -8.07
N ASN A 99 -21.27 8.49 -8.12
CA ASN A 99 -21.01 8.88 -9.30
C ASN A 99 -22.19 9.09 -10.06
N THR A 100 -23.03 8.72 -9.67
CA THR A 100 -24.11 8.69 -10.44
C THR A 100 -25.27 9.02 -9.73
N ALA A 101 -26.02 9.71 -10.29
CA ALA A 101 -27.25 9.94 -9.72
C ALA A 101 -27.96 8.65 -9.70
N ILE A 102 -28.19 8.20 -8.59
CA ILE A 102 -28.97 7.07 -8.44
C ILE A 102 -30.37 7.53 -8.53
N GLU A 103 -31.07 7.03 -9.47
CA GLU A 103 -32.32 7.51 -9.68
C GLU A 103 -33.34 6.96 -8.84
N GLU A 104 -33.29 5.76 -8.50
CA GLU A 104 -34.29 5.11 -7.74
C GLU A 104 -33.68 4.47 -6.58
N CYS A 105 -34.04 4.80 -5.45
CA CYS A 105 -33.52 4.16 -4.29
C CYS A 105 -33.87 2.72 -4.23
N HIS A 106 -35.09 2.47 -4.53
CA HIS A 106 -35.60 1.14 -4.29
C HIS A 106 -35.08 0.08 -5.24
N SER A 107 -34.52 0.46 -6.33
CA SER A 107 -34.06 -0.55 -7.23
C SER A 107 -32.64 -0.30 -7.62
N LEU A 108 -31.85 -0.08 -6.65
CA LEU A 108 -30.48 0.20 -6.87
C LEU A 108 -29.82 -0.81 -7.77
N SER A 109 -30.11 -2.05 -7.56
CA SER A 109 -29.42 -3.07 -8.31
C SER A 109 -29.84 -3.10 -9.78
N SER A 110 -31.00 -2.67 -10.07
CA SER A 110 -31.42 -2.72 -11.45
C SER A 110 -31.02 -1.46 -12.19
N ASP A 111 -30.73 -0.44 -11.44
CA ASP A 111 -30.47 0.83 -12.08
C ASP A 111 -29.01 1.23 -12.15
N VAL A 112 -28.14 0.37 -11.77
CA VAL A 112 -26.74 0.70 -11.78
C VAL A 112 -26.14 0.55 -13.17
N SER A 113 -26.82 1.02 -14.16
CA SER A 113 -26.27 1.00 -15.49
C SER A 113 -25.08 1.95 -15.63
N TRP A 114 -24.89 2.78 -14.66
CA TRP A 114 -23.76 3.68 -14.63
C TRP A 114 -22.48 2.93 -14.28
N SER A 115 -22.60 1.71 -13.77
CA SER A 115 -21.40 0.92 -13.49
C SER A 115 -20.79 0.41 -14.77
N ARG A 116 -19.52 0.42 -14.83
CA ARG A 116 -18.75 -0.15 -15.92
C ARG A 116 -17.97 -1.32 -15.36
N PRO A 117 -17.45 -2.19 -16.20
CA PRO A 117 -16.61 -3.26 -15.71
C PRO A 117 -15.47 -2.69 -14.87
N GLY A 118 -15.39 -3.12 -13.65
CA GLY A 118 -14.40 -2.59 -12.72
C GLY A 118 -14.86 -1.42 -11.86
N ASP A 119 -15.99 -0.84 -12.16
CA ASP A 119 -16.53 0.21 -11.29
C ASP A 119 -17.21 -0.41 -10.07
N TYR A 120 -17.40 0.38 -9.06
CA TYR A 120 -17.99 -0.10 -7.83
C TYR A 120 -18.95 0.93 -7.25
N VAL A 121 -19.86 0.45 -6.45
CA VAL A 121 -20.80 1.27 -5.70
C VAL A 121 -20.46 1.10 -4.22
N LEU A 122 -20.19 2.17 -3.56
CA LEU A 122 -19.97 2.16 -2.13
C LEU A 122 -21.32 2.29 -1.43
N LEU A 123 -21.74 1.21 -0.79
CA LEU A 123 -22.95 1.23 0.00
C LEU A 123 -22.57 1.44 1.43
N ARG A 124 -22.80 2.64 1.92
CA ARG A 124 -22.51 2.96 3.28
C ARG A 124 -23.79 2.95 3.99
N ALA A 125 -23.86 2.14 4.97
CA ALA A 125 -25.01 2.18 5.81
C ALA A 125 -24.96 3.50 6.49
N VAL A 126 -25.90 4.27 6.32
CA VAL A 126 -25.98 5.53 7.00
C VAL A 126 -27.05 5.39 8.00
N ASP A 127 -27.09 4.23 8.58
CA ASP A 127 -28.02 4.06 9.60
C ASP A 127 -29.41 4.01 8.99
N ASP A 128 -30.35 3.86 9.77
CA ASP A 128 -31.72 3.81 9.36
C ASP A 128 -32.20 5.11 8.84
N LEU A 129 -31.35 6.02 8.80
CA LEU A 129 -31.74 7.28 8.46
C LEU A 129 -32.24 7.45 7.11
N VAL A 130 -31.73 6.70 6.22
CA VAL A 130 -32.19 6.83 4.87
C VAL A 130 -33.21 5.76 4.54
N CYS A 131 -33.53 4.97 5.49
CA CYS A 131 -34.44 3.89 5.25
C CYS A 131 -35.77 4.21 5.90
N VAL A 132 -36.56 4.95 5.23
CA VAL A 132 -37.82 5.35 5.81
C VAL A 132 -39.00 4.71 5.09
N SER A 133 -38.73 3.71 4.29
CA SER A 133 -39.83 3.02 3.63
C SER A 133 -40.41 1.98 4.57
N SER A 134 -41.55 1.48 4.24
CA SER A 134 -42.18 0.47 5.07
C SER A 134 -41.39 -0.83 5.08
N ALA A 135 -40.46 -0.97 4.20
CA ALA A 135 -39.63 -2.16 4.19
C ALA A 135 -38.43 -2.03 5.13
N CYS A 136 -38.22 -0.88 5.69
CA CYS A 136 -37.13 -0.67 6.60
C CYS A 136 -37.62 -0.66 8.02
N PRO A 137 -36.77 -1.00 8.94
CA PRO A 137 -37.14 -0.89 10.35
C PRO A 137 -37.40 0.55 10.70
N ASP A 138 -38.07 0.75 11.76
CA ASP A 138 -38.35 2.08 12.23
C ASP A 138 -37.02 2.78 12.49
N ASP A 139 -36.78 3.83 11.78
CA ASP A 139 -35.55 4.53 11.88
C ASP A 139 -35.38 5.23 13.21
N THR A 140 -36.45 5.43 13.91
CA THR A 140 -36.31 6.09 15.19
C THR A 140 -35.61 5.24 16.19
N THR A 141 -35.50 3.95 15.94
CA THR A 141 -34.82 3.10 16.88
C THR A 141 -33.38 3.03 16.58
N SER A 142 -33.01 3.30 15.38
CA SER A 142 -31.63 3.22 14.97
C SER A 142 -30.97 1.98 15.45
N SER A 143 -31.72 1.03 15.78
CA SER A 143 -31.13 -0.15 16.33
C SER A 143 -31.37 -1.32 15.43
N ASN A 144 -31.52 -1.09 14.18
CA ASN A 144 -31.65 -2.16 13.24
C ASN A 144 -30.38 -2.98 13.13
N GLY A 145 -29.49 -2.82 14.03
CA GLY A 145 -28.28 -3.64 14.08
C GLY A 145 -27.19 -3.16 13.15
N TRP A 146 -27.38 -2.04 12.55
CA TRP A 146 -26.36 -1.58 11.65
C TRP A 146 -25.15 -1.04 12.40
N ASN A 147 -23.99 -1.42 11.94
CA ASN A 147 -22.74 -1.01 12.55
C ASN A 147 -22.04 -0.02 11.61
N PRO A 148 -21.90 1.22 12.03
CA PRO A 148 -21.31 2.22 11.14
C PRO A 148 -19.84 1.95 10.78
N THR A 149 -19.22 0.96 11.39
CA THR A 149 -17.86 0.62 11.00
C THR A 149 -17.82 -0.37 9.84
N ASP A 150 -18.98 -0.94 9.49
CA ASP A 150 -19.01 -1.91 8.41
C ASP A 150 -19.30 -1.22 7.10
N ILE A 151 -18.44 -1.41 6.13
CA ILE A 151 -18.60 -0.81 4.83
C ILE A 151 -18.56 -1.90 3.79
N HIS A 152 -19.62 -2.00 3.03
CA HIS A 152 -19.71 -2.99 1.99
C HIS A 152 -19.58 -2.32 0.63
N VAL A 153 -18.77 -2.90 -0.21
CA VAL A 153 -18.56 -2.41 -1.54
C VAL A 153 -19.07 -3.44 -2.53
N ARG A 154 -19.82 -2.99 -3.49
CA ARG A 154 -20.36 -3.87 -4.52
C ARG A 154 -19.85 -3.39 -5.86
N ILE A 155 -19.43 -4.33 -6.66
CA ILE A 155 -18.89 -4.05 -7.97
C ILE A 155 -19.79 -4.69 -8.99
N TYR A 156 -20.17 -3.94 -10.00
CA TYR A 156 -21.03 -4.42 -11.06
C TYR A 156 -20.36 -4.20 -12.40
N ASP A 157 -20.53 -5.12 -13.29
CA ASP A 157 -20.07 -4.94 -14.67
C ASP A 157 -21.28 -4.56 -15.56
N LYS A 158 -21.02 -4.38 -16.83
CA LYS A 158 -22.07 -3.98 -17.77
C LYS A 158 -23.14 -5.03 -17.93
N SER A 159 -22.88 -6.24 -17.52
CA SER A 159 -23.85 -7.32 -17.60
C SER A 159 -24.60 -7.49 -16.30
N ASN A 160 -24.44 -6.57 -15.40
CA ASN A 160 -25.06 -6.62 -14.09
C ASN A 160 -24.55 -7.79 -13.24
N ASN A 161 -23.40 -8.34 -13.58
CA ASN A 161 -22.80 -9.33 -12.74
C ASN A 161 -22.24 -8.65 -11.51
N PHE A 162 -22.45 -9.27 -10.38
CA PHE A 162 -22.13 -8.68 -9.10
C PHE A 162 -20.92 -9.32 -8.46
N SER A 163 -20.05 -8.50 -7.96
CA SER A 163 -18.99 -8.96 -7.09
C SER A 163 -18.96 -8.04 -5.87
N SER A 164 -18.40 -8.50 -4.81
CA SER A 164 -18.41 -7.71 -3.58
C SER A 164 -17.07 -7.76 -2.89
N ALA A 165 -16.79 -6.72 -2.19
CA ALA A 165 -15.60 -6.61 -1.35
C ALA A 165 -16.00 -5.85 -0.09
N THR A 166 -15.18 -5.93 0.91
CA THR A 166 -15.40 -5.21 2.16
C THR A 166 -14.29 -4.19 2.33
N ALA A 167 -14.67 -2.96 2.52
CA ALA A 167 -13.71 -1.93 2.87
C ALA A 167 -13.53 -1.98 4.38
N PHE A 168 -12.30 -2.11 4.80
CA PHE A 168 -12.01 -2.29 6.19
C PHE A 168 -11.73 -0.97 6.90
N ARG A 169 -12.28 -0.82 8.08
CA ARG A 169 -12.01 0.33 8.92
C ARG A 169 -11.71 -0.18 10.32
N PRO A 170 -10.44 -0.24 10.69
CA PRO A 170 -10.04 -0.87 11.97
C PRO A 170 -10.49 -0.11 13.20
N ASP A 171 -10.83 1.14 13.08
CA ASP A 171 -11.37 1.89 14.20
C ASP A 171 -12.38 2.92 13.70
N PRO A 172 -13.29 3.37 14.56
CA PRO A 172 -14.36 4.29 14.14
C PRO A 172 -13.87 5.64 13.66
N GLN A 173 -12.63 5.98 13.96
CA GLN A 173 -12.07 7.28 13.56
C GLN A 173 -11.41 7.22 12.19
N SER A 174 -11.10 6.04 11.68
CA SER A 174 -10.36 5.94 10.45
C SER A 174 -11.27 6.19 9.24
N ILE A 175 -10.66 6.66 8.17
CA ILE A 175 -11.37 6.87 6.92
C ILE A 175 -11.33 5.57 6.14
N PRO A 176 -12.48 5.01 5.78
CA PRO A 176 -12.49 3.75 5.01
C PRO A 176 -11.91 3.97 3.62
N THR A 177 -11.14 3.01 3.17
CA THR A 177 -10.55 3.06 1.85
C THR A 177 -10.89 1.79 1.08
N MET A 178 -10.91 1.92 -0.24
CA MET A 178 -11.11 0.79 -1.13
C MET A 178 -9.77 0.22 -1.50
N THR A 179 -9.67 -1.11 -1.50
CA THR A 179 -8.48 -1.80 -1.96
C THR A 179 -8.56 -1.91 -3.49
N LYS A 180 -7.50 -1.47 -4.15
CA LYS A 180 -7.45 -1.41 -5.62
C LYS A 180 -6.83 -2.67 -6.21
N GLU A 181 -7.00 -2.84 -7.50
CA GLU A 181 -6.32 -3.87 -8.25
C GLU A 181 -5.12 -3.24 -8.94
N THR A 182 -4.03 -3.97 -9.02
CA THR A 182 -2.87 -3.52 -9.78
C THR A 182 -3.09 -3.80 -11.27
N GLY A 183 -2.24 -3.26 -12.12
CA GLY A 183 -2.29 -3.57 -13.55
C GLY A 183 -1.97 -5.03 -13.84
N PHE A 184 -1.37 -5.75 -12.88
CA PHE A 184 -1.05 -7.16 -13.03
C PHE A 184 -2.13 -8.07 -12.44
N HIS A 185 -3.14 -7.50 -11.80
CA HIS A 185 -4.16 -8.28 -11.08
C HIS A 185 -4.89 -9.28 -11.97
N LYS A 186 -5.12 -8.93 -13.23
CA LYS A 186 -5.75 -9.85 -14.17
C LYS A 186 -4.95 -11.13 -14.36
N ASN A 187 -3.62 -11.03 -14.30
CA ASN A 187 -2.76 -12.19 -14.45
C ASN A 187 -2.67 -12.98 -13.15
N THR A 188 -2.41 -12.25 -12.05
CA THR A 188 -2.22 -12.89 -10.75
C THR A 188 -3.50 -13.56 -10.24
N SER A 189 -4.66 -12.96 -10.49
CA SER A 189 -5.93 -13.49 -10.01
C SER A 189 -6.38 -14.75 -10.75
N LYS A 190 -5.75 -15.06 -11.90
CA LYS A 190 -5.96 -16.35 -12.58
C LYS A 190 -5.23 -17.46 -11.84
N LEU A 191 -4.19 -17.13 -11.10
CA LEU A 191 -3.26 -18.10 -10.51
C LEU A 191 -3.49 -18.32 -9.02
N THR A 192 -4.14 -17.37 -8.36
CA THR A 192 -4.46 -17.50 -6.93
C THR A 192 -5.70 -16.68 -6.57
N LYS A 193 -6.29 -17.00 -5.43
CA LYS A 193 -7.33 -16.19 -4.82
C LYS A 193 -6.89 -15.76 -3.42
N ASN A 194 -5.66 -16.04 -3.06
CA ASN A 194 -5.12 -15.73 -1.73
C ASN A 194 -4.43 -14.37 -1.79
N PHE A 195 -5.18 -13.31 -1.53
CA PHE A 195 -4.70 -11.92 -1.61
C PHE A 195 -4.82 -11.24 -0.26
N ASP A 196 -3.97 -10.26 -0.05
CA ASP A 196 -4.08 -9.38 1.10
C ASP A 196 -3.95 -7.92 0.65
N ASN A 197 -4.32 -7.02 1.53
CA ASN A 197 -4.25 -5.59 1.26
C ASN A 197 -2.84 -5.07 1.58
N TYR A 198 -2.11 -4.69 0.56
CA TYR A 198 -0.80 -4.10 0.73
C TYR A 198 -0.83 -2.69 0.14
N ASN A 199 -0.69 -1.69 0.99
CA ASN A 199 -0.71 -0.28 0.59
C ASN A 199 -1.94 0.11 -0.24
N GLY A 200 -3.08 -0.48 0.08
CA GLY A 200 -4.33 -0.17 -0.61
C GLY A 200 -4.51 -0.91 -1.93
N TYR A 201 -3.75 -1.96 -2.18
CA TYR A 201 -3.91 -2.80 -3.36
C TYR A 201 -3.94 -4.27 -2.96
N TRP A 202 -4.63 -5.08 -3.76
CA TRP A 202 -4.66 -6.52 -3.57
C TRP A 202 -3.39 -7.14 -4.13
N LEU A 203 -2.57 -7.71 -3.26
CA LEU A 203 -1.38 -8.46 -3.66
C LEU A 203 -1.48 -9.92 -3.22
N PRO A 204 -0.98 -10.86 -4.04
CA PRO A 204 -1.00 -12.27 -3.67
C PRO A 204 -0.12 -12.58 -2.47
N LEU A 205 -0.65 -13.33 -1.51
CA LEU A 205 0.16 -13.85 -0.41
C LEU A 205 0.98 -15.03 -0.88
N GLU A 206 0.38 -15.90 -1.69
CA GLU A 206 1.07 -17.01 -2.33
C GLU A 206 0.20 -17.57 -3.45
N TYR A 207 0.78 -18.33 -4.32
CA TYR A 207 0.08 -18.86 -5.49
C TYR A 207 -0.40 -20.29 -5.26
N THR A 208 -1.66 -20.54 -5.55
CA THR A 208 -2.39 -21.74 -5.12
C THR A 208 -1.70 -23.06 -5.45
N ASN A 209 -1.14 -23.17 -6.64
CA ASN A 209 -0.54 -24.44 -7.08
C ASN A 209 0.95 -24.52 -6.79
N LEU A 210 1.51 -23.52 -6.12
CA LEU A 210 2.94 -23.46 -5.81
C LEU A 210 3.19 -23.51 -4.32
N GLY A 211 2.65 -22.55 -3.62
CA GLY A 211 2.89 -22.35 -2.20
C GLY A 211 4.24 -21.67 -1.96
N ALA A 212 4.33 -20.94 -0.86
CA ALA A 212 5.45 -20.07 -0.57
C ALA A 212 6.82 -20.75 -0.62
N ILE A 213 6.90 -22.02 -0.27
CA ILE A 213 8.19 -22.73 -0.24
C ILE A 213 8.71 -22.99 -1.67
N LYS A 214 7.82 -23.33 -2.59
CA LYS A 214 8.24 -23.59 -3.95
C LYS A 214 8.61 -22.28 -4.65
N GLU A 215 7.82 -21.24 -4.40
CA GLU A 215 8.11 -19.90 -4.90
C GLU A 215 9.47 -19.43 -4.40
N TYR A 216 9.75 -19.68 -3.14
CA TYR A 216 11.02 -19.32 -2.52
C TYR A 216 12.21 -20.01 -3.24
N TRP A 217 12.11 -21.32 -3.45
CA TRP A 217 13.22 -22.04 -4.09
C TRP A 217 13.41 -21.60 -5.53
N GLN A 218 12.32 -21.29 -6.23
CA GLN A 218 12.43 -20.81 -7.60
C GLN A 218 13.15 -19.44 -7.65
N ALA A 219 12.94 -18.59 -6.65
CA ALA A 219 13.68 -17.33 -6.56
C ALA A 219 15.18 -17.57 -6.31
N ARG A 220 15.53 -18.61 -5.56
CA ARG A 220 16.92 -18.91 -5.24
C ARG A 220 17.67 -19.58 -6.40
N GLU A 221 16.97 -20.39 -7.21
CA GLU A 221 17.63 -21.22 -8.21
C GLU A 221 17.30 -20.84 -9.64
N GLY A 222 16.18 -20.22 -9.88
CA GLY A 222 15.68 -19.89 -11.20
C GLY A 222 15.37 -18.42 -11.36
N VAL A 223 14.08 -18.12 -11.61
CA VAL A 223 13.61 -16.75 -11.75
C VAL A 223 12.14 -16.68 -11.35
N VAL A 224 11.75 -15.58 -10.74
CA VAL A 224 10.36 -15.34 -10.32
C VAL A 224 9.91 -13.94 -10.72
N MET A 225 8.58 -13.74 -10.74
CA MET A 225 7.94 -12.44 -10.96
C MET A 225 7.16 -12.05 -9.73
N ILE A 226 7.31 -10.79 -9.29
CA ILE A 226 6.66 -10.29 -8.09
C ILE A 226 5.97 -8.98 -8.43
N ASP A 227 4.69 -8.88 -8.16
CA ASP A 227 3.95 -7.63 -8.33
C ASP A 227 4.34 -6.67 -7.20
N LEU A 228 4.99 -5.58 -7.53
CA LEU A 228 5.39 -4.54 -6.58
C LEU A 228 4.75 -3.20 -6.93
N ALA A 229 3.68 -3.22 -7.70
CA ALA A 229 3.00 -2.01 -8.15
C ALA A 229 2.57 -1.07 -7.00
N PRO A 230 2.22 -1.56 -5.81
CA PRO A 230 1.76 -0.66 -4.74
C PRO A 230 2.83 0.19 -4.07
N LEU A 231 4.10 -0.03 -4.37
CA LEU A 231 5.14 0.85 -3.83
C LEU A 231 4.85 2.28 -4.27
N ARG A 232 4.97 3.22 -3.35
CA ARG A 232 4.65 4.61 -3.62
C ARG A 232 5.72 5.24 -4.49
N LYS A 233 5.29 5.90 -5.54
CA LYS A 233 6.19 6.52 -6.50
C LYS A 233 5.87 8.00 -6.60
N PHE A 234 6.90 8.81 -6.44
CA PHE A 234 6.76 10.26 -6.52
C PHE A 234 7.75 10.79 -7.54
N GLU A 235 7.23 11.60 -8.49
CA GLU A 235 8.06 12.30 -9.46
C GLU A 235 8.40 13.66 -8.87
N ILE A 236 9.66 13.99 -8.83
CA ILE A 236 10.15 15.24 -8.28
C ILE A 236 10.90 15.96 -9.40
N TYR A 237 10.35 17.07 -9.87
CA TYR A 237 10.93 17.77 -11.00
C TYR A 237 10.76 19.28 -10.88
N GLY A 238 11.72 20.03 -11.42
CA GLY A 238 11.79 21.49 -11.34
C GLY A 238 13.20 21.93 -11.01
N GLN A 239 13.47 23.23 -11.11
CA GLN A 239 14.82 23.75 -10.96
C GLN A 239 15.45 23.37 -9.64
N ASP A 240 14.67 23.32 -8.59
CA ASP A 240 15.19 23.07 -7.25
C ASP A 240 15.00 21.61 -6.82
N SER A 241 14.75 20.69 -7.78
CA SER A 241 14.51 19.28 -7.42
C SER A 241 15.74 18.63 -6.78
N GLU A 242 16.95 18.97 -7.22
CA GLU A 242 18.17 18.46 -6.58
C GLU A 242 18.30 19.04 -5.17
N VAL A 243 18.01 20.32 -4.99
CA VAL A 243 18.06 20.98 -3.69
C VAL A 243 17.09 20.33 -2.72
N LEU A 244 15.86 20.07 -3.19
CA LEU A 244 14.86 19.39 -2.37
C LEU A 244 15.34 18.02 -1.94
N MET A 245 15.76 17.20 -2.91
CA MET A 245 16.17 15.84 -2.59
C MET A 245 17.46 15.79 -1.77
N GLN A 246 18.38 16.73 -2.00
CA GLN A 246 19.61 16.82 -1.19
C GLN A 246 19.29 17.10 0.27
N TYR A 247 18.22 17.88 0.53
CA TYR A 247 17.83 18.16 1.90
C TYR A 247 16.94 17.06 2.50
N ALA A 248 16.08 16.44 1.70
CA ALA A 248 15.04 15.57 2.22
C ALA A 248 15.54 14.17 2.61
N ILE A 249 16.62 13.70 2.01
CA ILE A 249 17.09 12.33 2.27
C ILE A 249 18.52 12.33 2.82
N THR A 250 18.89 11.24 3.45
CA THR A 250 20.20 11.16 4.11
C THR A 250 21.36 11.03 3.13
N LYS A 251 21.16 10.41 1.97
CA LYS A 251 22.23 10.24 0.98
C LYS A 251 22.60 11.54 0.27
N ASP A 252 23.82 11.60 -0.23
CA ASP A 252 24.33 12.74 -0.99
C ASP A 252 23.87 12.62 -2.45
N VAL A 253 22.84 13.38 -2.78
CA VAL A 253 22.17 13.32 -4.10
C VAL A 253 23.06 13.89 -5.19
N ARG A 254 23.90 14.87 -4.85
CA ARG A 254 24.80 15.50 -5.82
C ARG A 254 25.83 14.53 -6.39
N LYS A 255 26.05 13.42 -5.71
CA LYS A 255 26.97 12.39 -6.20
C LYS A 255 26.32 11.35 -7.09
N LEU A 256 25.01 11.45 -7.30
CA LEU A 256 24.35 10.53 -8.21
C LEU A 256 24.51 11.00 -9.65
N ALA A 257 24.88 10.09 -10.51
CA ALA A 257 24.87 10.34 -11.94
C ALA A 257 23.45 10.08 -12.50
N ILE A 258 23.11 10.70 -13.60
CA ILE A 258 21.87 10.38 -14.34
C ILE A 258 21.92 8.89 -14.67
N GLY A 259 20.79 8.20 -14.53
CA GLY A 259 20.72 6.75 -14.72
C GLY A 259 21.08 5.96 -13.48
N GLN A 260 21.35 6.63 -12.37
CA GLN A 260 21.74 5.95 -11.12
C GLN A 260 20.57 5.94 -10.14
N VAL A 261 20.57 4.90 -9.32
CA VAL A 261 19.61 4.71 -8.24
C VAL A 261 20.39 4.69 -6.93
N VAL A 262 19.81 5.17 -5.84
CA VAL A 262 20.43 5.03 -4.53
C VAL A 262 19.36 4.72 -3.48
N TYR A 263 19.68 3.84 -2.56
CA TYR A 263 18.82 3.53 -1.42
C TYR A 263 19.16 4.50 -0.28
N SER A 264 18.16 5.09 0.33
CA SER A 264 18.34 6.12 1.35
C SER A 264 17.20 6.08 2.37
N ALA A 265 17.44 6.68 3.51
CA ALA A 265 16.42 6.96 4.50
C ALA A 265 15.93 8.40 4.33
N MET A 266 14.68 8.64 4.69
CA MET A 266 14.07 9.94 4.81
C MET A 266 13.69 10.09 6.28
N CYS A 267 14.07 11.20 6.91
CA CYS A 267 13.92 11.36 8.35
C CYS A 267 13.23 12.66 8.72
N TYR A 268 12.55 12.64 9.85
CA TYR A 268 12.06 13.83 10.52
C TYR A 268 13.25 14.58 11.14
N ASP A 269 13.00 15.80 11.59
CA ASP A 269 14.03 16.62 12.23
C ASP A 269 14.58 15.97 13.50
N ASN A 270 13.80 15.12 14.15
CA ASN A 270 14.27 14.39 15.33
C ASN A 270 15.12 13.17 14.99
N GLY A 271 15.39 12.92 13.70
CA GLY A 271 16.21 11.83 13.22
C GLY A 271 15.52 10.49 13.08
N CYS A 272 14.24 10.40 13.43
CA CYS A 272 13.46 9.17 13.22
C CYS A 272 13.02 9.08 11.76
N MET A 273 12.80 7.86 11.31
CA MET A 273 12.51 7.60 9.90
C MET A 273 11.06 7.92 9.56
N ILE A 274 10.88 8.54 8.43
CA ILE A 274 9.60 8.72 7.79
C ILE A 274 9.38 7.54 6.85
N ASP A 275 10.43 7.22 6.11
CA ASP A 275 10.36 6.21 5.06
C ASP A 275 11.78 5.76 4.70
N ASP A 276 11.88 4.63 4.03
CA ASP A 276 13.08 4.22 3.33
C ASP A 276 12.69 3.98 1.87
N GLY A 277 13.67 4.13 0.99
CA GLY A 277 13.31 3.95 -0.42
C GLY A 277 14.49 4.15 -1.34
N THR A 278 14.17 4.10 -2.61
CA THR A 278 15.17 4.29 -3.67
C THR A 278 14.89 5.59 -4.40
N LEU A 279 15.95 6.36 -4.59
CA LEU A 279 15.91 7.58 -5.39
C LEU A 279 16.56 7.31 -6.74
N PHE A 280 15.83 7.57 -7.80
CA PHE A 280 16.29 7.46 -9.17
C PHE A 280 16.63 8.86 -9.67
N ARG A 281 17.80 9.08 -10.25
CA ARG A 281 18.10 10.34 -10.92
C ARG A 281 17.81 10.15 -12.40
N LEU A 282 16.67 10.68 -12.84
CA LEU A 282 16.21 10.53 -14.23
C LEU A 282 16.88 11.53 -15.14
N ASP A 283 17.13 12.75 -14.63
CA ASP A 283 17.79 13.82 -15.35
C ASP A 283 18.36 14.80 -14.32
N ASP A 284 18.97 15.89 -14.76
CA ASP A 284 19.54 16.90 -13.85
C ASP A 284 18.50 17.44 -12.86
N ASN A 285 17.32 17.73 -13.35
CA ASN A 285 16.26 18.31 -12.55
C ASN A 285 15.03 17.41 -12.51
N ASN A 286 15.25 16.10 -12.50
CA ASN A 286 14.15 15.15 -12.53
C ASN A 286 14.53 13.89 -11.76
N PHE A 287 13.80 13.62 -10.68
CA PHE A 287 14.06 12.49 -9.81
C PHE A 287 12.76 11.71 -9.58
N ARG A 288 12.92 10.45 -9.17
CA ARG A 288 11.77 9.63 -8.73
C ARG A 288 12.15 8.99 -7.41
N TRP A 289 11.30 9.20 -6.41
CA TRP A 289 11.41 8.50 -5.13
C TRP A 289 10.43 7.33 -5.14
N ILE A 290 10.91 6.16 -4.76
CA ILE A 290 10.06 4.98 -4.59
C ILE A 290 10.24 4.52 -3.15
N GLY A 291 9.15 4.58 -2.38
CA GLY A 291 9.17 4.25 -0.96
C GLY A 291 7.97 3.44 -0.53
N GLY A 292 7.85 3.29 0.78
CA GLY A 292 6.83 2.43 1.38
C GLY A 292 5.50 3.13 1.66
N SER A 293 5.50 4.45 1.81
CA SER A 293 4.30 5.14 2.27
C SER A 293 4.08 6.48 1.57
N ASP A 294 2.86 7.00 1.73
CA ASP A 294 2.54 8.32 1.18
C ASP A 294 3.16 9.45 2.00
N ASP A 295 3.66 9.15 3.19
CA ASP A 295 4.23 10.17 4.06
C ASP A 295 5.52 10.75 3.51
N GLY A 296 6.28 9.95 2.76
CA GLY A 296 7.44 10.48 2.06
C GLY A 296 7.06 11.60 1.10
N GLY A 297 5.99 11.39 0.32
CA GLY A 297 5.52 12.42 -0.61
C GLY A 297 4.97 13.65 0.09
N LYS A 298 4.31 13.47 1.23
CA LYS A 298 3.81 14.59 2.03
C LYS A 298 4.98 15.41 2.57
N HIS A 299 5.99 14.71 3.07
CA HIS A 299 7.18 15.36 3.63
C HIS A 299 7.93 16.16 2.56
N LEU A 300 8.09 15.57 1.37
CA LEU A 300 8.74 16.27 0.27
C LEU A 300 8.00 17.56 -0.11
N ARG A 301 6.66 17.51 -0.17
CA ARG A 301 5.87 18.69 -0.49
C ARG A 301 6.01 19.76 0.59
N LYS A 302 6.01 19.32 1.85
CA LYS A 302 6.14 20.25 2.95
C LYS A 302 7.49 20.96 2.93
N ILE A 303 8.58 20.24 2.71
CA ILE A 303 9.90 20.85 2.60
C ILE A 303 9.95 21.85 1.43
N ALA A 304 9.36 21.46 0.30
CA ALA A 304 9.34 22.32 -0.87
C ALA A 304 8.62 23.64 -0.57
N GLU A 305 7.48 23.54 0.12
CA GLU A 305 6.69 24.72 0.48
C GLU A 305 7.42 25.55 1.53
N ASP A 306 7.89 24.93 2.61
CA ASP A 306 8.55 25.64 3.71
C ASP A 306 9.80 26.40 3.23
N ARG A 307 10.44 25.90 2.19
CA ARG A 307 11.68 26.50 1.67
C ARG A 307 11.47 27.31 0.39
N GLY A 308 10.25 27.39 -0.08
CA GLY A 308 9.91 28.16 -1.28
C GLY A 308 10.59 27.65 -2.54
N LEU A 309 10.74 26.34 -2.71
CA LEU A 309 11.47 25.76 -3.82
C LEU A 309 10.61 25.63 -5.08
N ASP A 310 11.20 25.91 -6.22
CA ASP A 310 10.53 25.73 -7.51
C ASP A 310 10.61 24.26 -7.95
N VAL A 311 9.72 23.47 -7.39
CA VAL A 311 9.70 22.03 -7.63
C VAL A 311 8.27 21.49 -7.56
N ARG A 312 8.01 20.45 -8.31
CA ARG A 312 6.74 19.74 -8.27
C ARG A 312 6.97 18.33 -7.74
N VAL A 313 6.16 17.92 -6.79
CA VAL A 313 6.17 16.55 -6.25
C VAL A 313 4.83 15.92 -6.56
N LYS A 314 4.82 15.01 -7.53
CA LYS A 314 3.59 14.39 -8.02
C LYS A 314 3.61 12.90 -7.74
N SER A 315 2.54 12.35 -7.18
CA SER A 315 2.41 10.90 -7.05
C SER A 315 2.15 10.30 -8.43
N SER A 316 2.88 9.27 -8.75
CA SER A 316 2.69 8.51 -9.99
C SER A 316 2.39 7.04 -9.72
N THR A 317 2.08 6.69 -8.48
CA THR A 317 1.82 5.30 -8.08
C THR A 317 0.79 4.62 -8.98
N ASP A 318 -0.33 5.30 -9.22
CA ASP A 318 -1.41 4.73 -10.05
C ASP A 318 -1.13 4.82 -11.56
N GLN A 319 -0.02 5.39 -11.95
CA GLN A 319 0.32 5.58 -13.37
C GLN A 319 1.57 4.84 -13.77
N LEU A 320 2.28 4.26 -12.82
CA LEU A 320 3.52 3.55 -13.09
C LEU A 320 3.60 2.35 -12.17
N HIS A 321 3.37 1.18 -12.70
CA HIS A 321 3.42 -0.07 -11.96
C HIS A 321 4.73 -0.79 -12.26
N ASN A 322 5.17 -1.65 -11.34
CA ASN A 322 6.39 -2.41 -11.58
C ASN A 322 6.22 -3.87 -11.16
N VAL A 323 6.82 -4.73 -11.95
CA VAL A 323 6.98 -6.13 -11.63
C VAL A 323 8.47 -6.38 -11.41
N ALA A 324 8.81 -7.05 -10.31
CA ALA A 324 10.19 -7.41 -10.04
C ALA A 324 10.45 -8.80 -10.60
N VAL A 325 11.54 -8.94 -11.35
CA VAL A 325 11.99 -10.20 -11.95
C VAL A 325 13.27 -10.55 -11.23
N GLN A 326 13.20 -11.55 -10.36
CA GLN A 326 14.25 -11.83 -9.38
C GLN A 326 14.72 -13.26 -9.47
N GLY A 327 16.00 -13.48 -9.21
CA GLY A 327 16.62 -14.81 -9.26
C GLY A 327 17.77 -14.85 -10.25
N PRO A 328 18.66 -15.86 -10.16
CA PRO A 328 19.86 -15.92 -11.00
C PRO A 328 19.60 -15.95 -12.50
N LYS A 329 18.39 -16.31 -12.93
CA LYS A 329 18.04 -16.33 -14.36
C LYS A 329 17.32 -15.06 -14.81
N SER A 330 17.16 -14.07 -13.94
CA SER A 330 16.42 -12.85 -14.27
C SER A 330 17.05 -12.07 -15.42
N ARG A 331 18.40 -12.02 -15.47
CA ARG A 331 19.10 -11.31 -16.55
C ARG A 331 18.82 -11.98 -17.89
N GLU A 332 18.97 -13.30 -17.94
CA GLU A 332 18.76 -14.05 -19.18
C GLU A 332 17.32 -13.89 -19.67
N THR A 333 16.38 -13.96 -18.76
CA THR A 333 14.96 -13.79 -19.10
C THR A 333 14.70 -12.44 -19.76
N LEU A 334 15.17 -11.37 -19.13
CA LEU A 334 14.85 -10.03 -19.62
C LEU A 334 15.64 -9.65 -20.87
N SER A 335 16.84 -10.14 -21.03
CA SER A 335 17.65 -9.86 -22.21
C SER A 335 17.00 -10.37 -23.49
N LYS A 336 16.12 -11.37 -23.41
CA LYS A 336 15.45 -11.92 -24.58
C LYS A 336 14.40 -11.00 -25.16
N ILE A 337 13.76 -10.22 -24.33
CA ILE A 337 12.56 -9.51 -24.73
C ILE A 337 12.68 -8.00 -24.68
N ILE A 338 13.71 -7.46 -24.04
CA ILE A 338 13.83 -6.02 -23.92
C ILE A 338 14.80 -5.47 -24.96
N TRP A 339 14.23 -4.77 -25.93
CA TRP A 339 15.00 -4.04 -26.91
C TRP A 339 15.50 -2.75 -26.29
N ILE A 340 16.78 -2.49 -26.42
CA ILE A 340 17.42 -1.32 -25.81
C ILE A 340 17.99 -0.43 -26.93
N PRO A 341 17.67 0.89 -26.94
CA PRO A 341 18.28 1.81 -27.91
C PRO A 341 19.80 1.85 -27.73
N LYS A 342 20.51 2.07 -28.85
CA LYS A 342 21.97 2.01 -28.87
C LYS A 342 22.65 2.92 -27.84
N LEU A 343 22.02 3.99 -27.46
CA LEU A 343 22.60 4.94 -26.51
C LEU A 343 22.33 4.56 -25.06
N GLN A 344 21.59 3.51 -24.82
CA GLN A 344 21.25 3.07 -23.46
C GLN A 344 22.07 1.83 -23.11
N THR A 345 22.22 1.58 -21.82
CA THR A 345 22.94 0.41 -21.31
C THR A 345 22.07 -0.82 -21.47
N THR A 346 22.62 -1.90 -22.01
CA THR A 346 21.88 -3.15 -22.21
C THR A 346 21.58 -3.81 -20.85
N ILE A 347 20.68 -4.80 -20.86
CA ILE A 347 20.33 -5.53 -19.63
C ILE A 347 21.57 -6.27 -19.11
N GLU A 348 22.39 -6.83 -20.01
CA GLU A 348 23.60 -7.55 -19.64
C GLU A 348 24.61 -6.65 -18.93
N ASP A 349 24.75 -5.42 -19.39
CA ASP A 349 25.75 -4.50 -18.87
C ASP A 349 25.24 -3.64 -17.74
N LEU A 350 23.96 -3.71 -17.44
CA LEU A 350 23.32 -2.85 -16.45
C LEU A 350 23.89 -3.17 -15.05
N LYS A 351 24.47 -2.18 -14.42
CA LYS A 351 25.11 -2.36 -13.13
C LYS A 351 24.11 -2.27 -12.01
N TRP A 352 24.46 -2.84 -10.88
CA TRP A 352 23.62 -2.79 -9.68
C TRP A 352 23.34 -1.33 -9.30
N PHE A 353 22.10 -1.05 -8.99
CA PHE A 353 21.59 0.29 -8.69
C PHE A 353 21.75 1.24 -9.87
N ARG A 354 21.46 0.73 -11.07
CA ARG A 354 21.34 1.53 -12.30
C ARG A 354 20.05 1.16 -12.98
N PHE A 355 19.57 2.04 -13.85
CA PHE A 355 18.41 1.74 -14.66
C PHE A 355 18.68 2.09 -16.13
N THR A 356 17.87 1.52 -16.99
CA THR A 356 17.91 1.76 -18.42
C THR A 356 16.49 1.86 -18.94
N ILE A 357 16.34 2.38 -20.16
CA ILE A 357 15.02 2.52 -20.78
C ILE A 357 15.02 1.69 -22.05
N GLY A 358 14.01 0.88 -22.21
CA GLY A 358 13.89 -0.01 -23.37
C GLY A 358 12.42 -0.24 -23.74
N ARG A 359 12.21 -1.26 -24.55
CA ARG A 359 10.87 -1.64 -24.97
C ARG A 359 10.74 -3.15 -25.02
N ILE A 360 9.58 -3.65 -24.64
CA ILE A 360 9.27 -5.08 -24.79
C ILE A 360 8.58 -5.26 -26.14
N GLY A 361 9.07 -6.18 -26.95
CA GLY A 361 8.48 -6.45 -28.26
C GLY A 361 9.14 -5.66 -29.38
N GLY A 362 10.39 -5.22 -29.19
CA GLY A 362 11.17 -4.57 -30.22
C GLY A 362 11.05 -3.05 -30.21
N GLU A 363 11.58 -2.44 -31.27
CA GLU A 363 11.75 -0.98 -31.34
C GLU A 363 10.44 -0.21 -31.18
N PHE A 364 9.33 -0.78 -31.59
CA PHE A 364 8.03 -0.12 -31.50
C PHE A 364 7.15 -0.74 -30.42
N GLY A 365 7.74 -1.56 -29.57
CA GLY A 365 7.00 -2.25 -28.53
C GLY A 365 6.68 -1.40 -27.31
N ILE A 366 6.28 -2.05 -26.23
CA ILE A 366 5.82 -1.41 -25.00
C ILE A 366 7.00 -0.73 -24.30
N PRO A 367 6.91 0.58 -24.03
CA PRO A 367 8.01 1.26 -23.36
C PRO A 367 8.10 0.84 -21.89
N VAL A 368 9.30 0.54 -21.45
CA VAL A 368 9.57 0.15 -20.07
C VAL A 368 10.84 0.82 -19.56
N MET A 369 10.89 1.03 -18.26
CA MET A 369 12.14 1.37 -17.57
C MET A 369 12.52 0.14 -16.78
N VAL A 370 13.81 -0.22 -16.81
CA VAL A 370 14.29 -1.40 -16.09
C VAL A 370 15.40 -0.96 -15.17
N SER A 371 15.24 -1.23 -13.87
CA SER A 371 16.31 -0.98 -12.91
C SER A 371 16.88 -2.29 -12.40
N ARG A 372 18.18 -2.29 -12.13
CA ARG A 372 18.79 -3.46 -11.50
C ARG A 372 18.75 -3.27 -9.99
N THR A 373 17.57 -3.50 -9.46
CA THR A 373 17.21 -3.38 -8.05
C THR A 373 16.31 -4.56 -7.68
N GLY A 374 16.03 -4.74 -6.39
CA GLY A 374 15.13 -5.79 -5.93
C GLY A 374 15.12 -5.90 -4.42
N TYR A 375 14.21 -6.74 -3.92
CA TYR A 375 13.97 -6.88 -2.49
C TYR A 375 14.03 -8.36 -2.07
N SER A 376 14.80 -9.16 -2.79
CA SER A 376 14.88 -10.62 -2.57
C SER A 376 16.25 -11.09 -2.09
N GLY A 377 17.26 -10.23 -2.18
CA GLY A 377 18.63 -10.65 -1.92
C GLY A 377 19.26 -11.43 -3.07
N GLU A 378 18.57 -11.53 -4.21
CA GLU A 378 19.07 -12.22 -5.40
C GLU A 378 19.37 -11.22 -6.51
N LEU A 379 20.07 -11.66 -7.56
CA LEU A 379 20.16 -10.91 -8.79
C LEU A 379 18.74 -10.59 -9.24
N GLY A 380 18.48 -9.34 -9.59
CA GLY A 380 17.12 -9.03 -10.01
C GLY A 380 16.99 -7.67 -10.64
N TYR A 381 15.86 -7.48 -11.25
CA TYR A 381 15.49 -6.27 -11.96
C TYR A 381 14.04 -5.91 -11.64
N GLU A 382 13.70 -4.65 -11.78
CA GLU A 382 12.32 -4.18 -11.67
C GLU A 382 11.95 -3.53 -12.99
N VAL A 383 10.88 -3.98 -13.57
CA VAL A 383 10.40 -3.52 -14.88
C VAL A 383 9.19 -2.64 -14.63
N PHE A 384 9.29 -1.38 -15.00
CA PHE A 384 8.26 -0.37 -14.78
C PHE A 384 7.51 -0.12 -16.09
N ALA A 385 6.20 -0.13 -16.02
CA ALA A 385 5.34 0.06 -17.17
C ALA A 385 4.08 0.83 -16.78
N HIS A 386 3.38 1.36 -17.77
CA HIS A 386 2.07 1.97 -17.53
C HIS A 386 1.06 0.87 -17.21
N PRO A 387 0.13 1.08 -16.28
CA PRO A 387 -0.83 0.03 -15.88
C PRO A 387 -1.59 -0.63 -17.03
N LYS A 388 -1.89 0.13 -18.08
CA LYS A 388 -2.62 -0.42 -19.23
C LYS A 388 -1.82 -1.48 -19.99
N ASP A 389 -0.50 -1.49 -19.82
CA ASP A 389 0.39 -2.40 -20.55
C ASP A 389 0.86 -3.55 -19.66
N CYS A 390 0.50 -3.54 -18.38
CA CYS A 390 1.01 -4.50 -17.40
C CYS A 390 0.67 -5.94 -17.74
N GLU A 391 -0.52 -6.20 -18.28
CA GLU A 391 -0.93 -7.55 -18.64
C GLU A 391 0.02 -8.10 -19.70
N ALA A 392 0.28 -7.32 -20.75
CA ALA A 392 1.18 -7.74 -21.82
C ALA A 392 2.64 -7.85 -21.36
N VAL A 393 3.05 -6.95 -20.44
CA VAL A 393 4.39 -7.01 -19.86
C VAL A 393 4.58 -8.30 -19.06
N TRP A 394 3.57 -8.64 -18.25
CA TRP A 394 3.60 -9.88 -17.46
C TRP A 394 3.69 -11.10 -18.36
N ASP A 395 2.83 -11.16 -19.38
CA ASP A 395 2.80 -12.32 -20.29
C ASP A 395 4.12 -12.48 -21.05
N ALA A 396 4.70 -11.36 -21.50
CA ALA A 396 5.97 -11.40 -22.21
C ALA A 396 7.12 -11.90 -21.33
N ILE A 397 7.12 -11.47 -20.05
CA ILE A 397 8.16 -11.92 -19.10
C ILE A 397 7.95 -13.40 -18.78
N ALA A 398 6.70 -13.82 -18.60
CA ALA A 398 6.38 -15.20 -18.30
C ALA A 398 6.83 -16.11 -19.43
N GLU A 399 6.52 -15.74 -20.68
CA GLU A 399 6.90 -16.49 -21.84
C GLU A 399 8.43 -16.58 -21.97
N ALA A 400 9.13 -15.44 -21.77
CA ALA A 400 10.58 -15.41 -21.90
C ALA A 400 11.29 -16.28 -20.85
N GLY A 401 10.65 -16.46 -19.71
CA GLY A 401 11.22 -17.25 -18.62
C GLY A 401 10.78 -18.71 -18.58
N GLU A 402 9.96 -19.15 -19.55
CA GLU A 402 9.43 -20.51 -19.55
C GLU A 402 10.52 -21.57 -19.48
N GLU A 403 11.59 -21.38 -20.21
CA GLU A 403 12.68 -22.35 -20.20
C GLU A 403 13.42 -22.41 -18.87
N PHE A 404 13.16 -21.47 -17.96
CA PHE A 404 13.76 -21.43 -16.62
C PHE A 404 12.70 -21.72 -15.56
N ASP A 405 11.55 -22.24 -15.96
CA ASP A 405 10.42 -22.55 -15.09
C ASP A 405 9.99 -21.32 -14.27
N ILE A 406 10.00 -20.15 -14.89
CA ILE A 406 9.64 -18.91 -14.19
C ILE A 406 8.26 -19.06 -13.54
N CYS A 407 8.13 -18.58 -12.32
CA CYS A 407 6.85 -18.60 -11.65
C CYS A 407 6.60 -17.29 -10.90
N PRO A 408 5.35 -16.99 -10.61
CA PRO A 408 5.06 -15.81 -9.78
C PRO A 408 5.38 -16.12 -8.33
N LEU A 409 5.63 -15.04 -7.56
CA LEU A 409 6.01 -15.17 -6.16
C LEU A 409 5.18 -14.19 -5.32
N GLY A 410 4.59 -14.70 -4.25
CA GLY A 410 3.74 -13.91 -3.36
C GLY A 410 4.48 -13.36 -2.16
N LEU A 411 3.75 -12.60 -1.34
CA LEU A 411 4.34 -11.87 -0.21
C LEU A 411 4.93 -12.81 0.84
N ASN A 412 4.35 -14.00 1.02
CA ASN A 412 4.86 -14.96 2.02
C ASN A 412 6.27 -15.42 1.69
N ALA A 413 6.53 -15.72 0.42
CA ALA A 413 7.86 -16.14 0.00
C ALA A 413 8.82 -14.94 -0.02
N LEU A 414 8.32 -13.77 -0.42
CA LEU A 414 9.14 -12.56 -0.41
C LEU A 414 9.61 -12.23 1.00
N ASP A 415 8.75 -12.43 2.00
CA ASP A 415 9.11 -12.16 3.39
C ASP A 415 10.24 -13.09 3.86
N MET A 416 10.21 -14.36 3.48
CA MET A 416 11.32 -15.26 3.79
C MET A 416 12.63 -14.77 3.16
N LEU A 417 12.58 -14.39 1.90
CA LEU A 417 13.75 -13.95 1.15
C LEU A 417 14.36 -12.66 1.74
N ARG A 418 13.50 -11.68 2.07
CA ARG A 418 13.99 -10.40 2.55
C ARG A 418 14.54 -10.50 3.97
N ILE A 419 13.95 -11.35 4.83
CA ILE A 419 14.45 -11.57 6.19
C ILE A 419 15.85 -12.20 6.13
N GLU A 420 16.01 -13.22 5.29
CA GLU A 420 17.33 -13.84 5.12
C GLU A 420 18.36 -12.85 4.61
N ALA A 421 17.95 -11.94 3.74
CA ALA A 421 18.84 -10.93 3.16
C ALA A 421 19.03 -9.71 4.09
N GLY A 422 18.36 -9.69 5.24
CA GLY A 422 18.47 -8.59 6.19
C GLY A 422 17.88 -7.29 5.67
N LEU A 423 16.84 -7.36 4.84
CA LEU A 423 16.20 -6.17 4.30
C LEU A 423 15.04 -5.77 5.21
N ILE A 424 14.97 -4.51 5.54
CA ILE A 424 14.03 -4.00 6.52
C ILE A 424 12.67 -3.68 5.86
N PHE A 425 11.63 -3.65 6.68
CA PHE A 425 10.26 -3.43 6.23
C PHE A 425 9.60 -2.42 7.17
N ALA A 426 8.97 -1.42 6.59
CA ALA A 426 8.29 -0.38 7.35
C ALA A 426 7.16 -0.97 8.18
N GLY A 427 7.05 -0.52 9.42
CA GLY A 427 6.08 -1.05 10.37
C GLY A 427 6.60 -2.26 11.14
N TYR A 428 7.68 -2.86 10.70
CA TYR A 428 8.32 -4.01 11.34
C TYR A 428 9.68 -3.61 11.92
N GLU A 429 10.68 -3.40 11.07
CA GLU A 429 12.01 -3.04 11.54
C GLU A 429 12.09 -1.57 11.92
N PHE A 430 11.25 -0.71 11.37
CA PHE A 430 11.25 0.69 11.74
C PHE A 430 9.84 1.30 11.68
N CYS A 431 9.69 2.36 12.43
CA CYS A 431 8.51 3.22 12.44
C CYS A 431 8.99 4.66 12.69
N ASP A 432 8.04 5.57 12.91
CA ASP A 432 8.34 6.99 13.14
C ASP A 432 9.05 7.28 14.46
N GLN A 433 9.40 6.22 15.21
CA GLN A 433 10.18 6.35 16.44
C GLN A 433 11.53 5.65 16.34
N THR A 434 11.92 5.21 15.16
CA THR A 434 13.14 4.44 14.93
C THR A 434 14.06 5.23 14.00
N ASP A 435 15.32 5.33 14.34
CA ASP A 435 16.28 5.99 13.46
C ASP A 435 17.02 4.97 12.58
N PRO A 436 17.71 5.43 11.52
CA PRO A 436 18.40 4.52 10.59
C PRO A 436 19.50 3.66 11.23
N PHE A 437 20.05 4.08 12.38
CA PHE A 437 21.06 3.26 13.07
C PHE A 437 20.39 2.11 13.79
N GLU A 438 19.28 2.40 14.46
CA GLU A 438 18.47 1.35 15.09
C GLU A 438 17.90 0.38 14.07
N ALA A 439 17.56 0.88 12.89
CA ALA A 439 16.98 0.05 11.83
C ALA A 439 18.02 -0.75 11.05
N GLY A 440 19.31 -0.62 11.40
CA GLY A 440 20.36 -1.40 10.75
C GLY A 440 20.81 -0.87 9.40
N ILE A 441 20.36 0.33 9.01
CA ILE A 441 20.74 0.93 7.72
C ILE A 441 21.66 2.14 7.88
N ALA A 442 22.53 2.09 8.86
CA ALA A 442 23.51 3.15 9.15
C ALA A 442 24.30 3.59 7.91
N PHE A 443 24.49 2.68 6.94
CA PHE A 443 25.23 2.96 5.72
C PHE A 443 24.52 3.97 4.81
N THR A 444 23.24 4.27 5.08
CA THR A 444 22.51 5.28 4.34
C THR A 444 22.78 6.69 4.86
N VAL A 445 23.45 6.84 6.02
CA VAL A 445 23.61 8.12 6.69
C VAL A 445 25.11 8.53 6.68
N PRO A 446 25.58 9.14 5.58
CA PRO A 446 27.01 9.45 5.42
C PRO A 446 27.38 10.77 6.11
N LEU A 447 27.25 10.84 7.43
CA LEU A 447 27.47 12.07 8.21
C LEU A 447 28.87 12.69 7.99
N LYS A 448 29.85 11.88 7.57
CA LYS A 448 31.21 12.38 7.40
C LYS A 448 31.47 12.93 6.00
N THR A 449 30.67 12.56 5.01
CA THR A 449 30.97 12.88 3.61
C THR A 449 29.87 13.67 2.92
N LYS A 450 28.73 13.85 3.54
CA LYS A 450 27.69 14.75 3.08
C LYS A 450 27.80 16.01 3.93
N GLU A 451 28.41 17.05 3.33
CA GLU A 451 28.63 18.29 4.08
C GLU A 451 27.36 19.10 4.18
N ASP A 452 26.51 19.02 3.17
CA ASP A 452 25.26 19.76 3.17
C ASP A 452 24.37 19.37 4.34
N ASP A 453 23.56 20.29 4.74
CA ASP A 453 22.55 20.04 5.75
C ASP A 453 21.41 19.20 5.15
N PHE A 454 20.73 18.43 6.00
CA PHE A 454 19.57 17.66 5.59
C PHE A 454 18.68 17.40 6.81
N SER A 455 17.42 17.09 6.54
CA SER A 455 16.41 16.88 7.58
C SER A 455 16.88 15.83 8.60
N GLY A 456 16.92 16.23 9.87
CA GLY A 456 17.32 15.38 10.98
C GLY A 456 18.81 15.21 11.20
N LYS A 457 19.67 15.93 10.47
CA LYS A 457 21.13 15.73 10.54
C LYS A 457 21.68 15.86 11.95
N GLU A 458 21.31 16.92 12.66
CA GLU A 458 21.82 17.15 14.02
C GLU A 458 21.36 16.04 14.96
N SER A 459 20.09 15.69 14.89
CA SER A 459 19.55 14.62 15.72
C SER A 459 20.22 13.29 15.41
N LEU A 460 20.51 13.03 14.14
CA LEU A 460 21.19 11.79 13.74
C LEU A 460 22.62 11.74 14.27
N ILE A 461 23.31 12.89 14.38
CA ILE A 461 24.63 12.94 14.99
C ILE A 461 24.53 12.54 16.47
N LEU A 462 23.54 13.07 17.17
CA LEU A 462 23.34 12.75 18.58
C LEU A 462 22.98 11.26 18.77
N ARG A 463 22.05 10.75 17.97
CA ARG A 463 21.62 9.36 18.05
C ARG A 463 22.76 8.40 17.74
N LYS A 464 23.58 8.73 16.78
CA LYS A 464 24.74 7.90 16.43
C LYS A 464 25.74 7.83 17.58
N ASN A 465 25.89 8.92 18.32
CA ASN A 465 26.87 8.97 19.41
C ASN A 465 26.36 8.30 20.68
N SER A 466 25.04 8.08 20.79
CA SER A 466 24.47 7.49 21.99
C SER A 466 23.35 6.51 21.63
N PRO A 467 23.68 5.43 20.90
CA PRO A 467 22.67 4.47 20.45
C PRO A 467 22.11 3.72 21.64
N GLN A 468 20.79 3.58 21.66
CA GLN A 468 20.10 2.87 22.73
C GLN A 468 19.74 1.44 22.31
N ARG A 469 19.43 1.27 21.03
CA ARG A 469 19.00 -0.02 20.49
C ARG A 469 19.66 -0.20 19.13
N VAL A 470 19.64 -1.43 18.67
CA VAL A 470 20.21 -1.79 17.37
C VAL A 470 19.47 -3.01 16.85
N LEU A 471 19.39 -3.12 15.54
CA LEU A 471 18.82 -4.30 14.90
C LEU A 471 19.89 -5.39 14.84
N VAL A 472 19.54 -6.59 15.26
CA VAL A 472 20.41 -7.77 15.19
C VAL A 472 19.65 -8.95 14.61
N GLY A 473 20.39 -9.97 14.20
CA GLY A 473 19.81 -11.25 13.84
C GLY A 473 19.73 -12.14 15.06
N LEU A 474 18.72 -12.97 15.13
CA LEU A 474 18.61 -14.04 16.12
C LEU A 474 18.46 -15.37 15.40
N GLU A 475 19.08 -16.39 15.95
CA GLU A 475 18.90 -17.75 15.53
C GLU A 475 18.24 -18.49 16.68
N LEU A 476 17.08 -19.07 16.45
CA LEU A 476 16.30 -19.71 17.52
C LEU A 476 16.59 -21.21 17.53
N ASP A 477 16.88 -21.71 18.72
CA ASP A 477 17.04 -23.16 18.94
C ASP A 477 15.67 -23.73 19.32
N SER A 478 14.78 -23.77 18.35
CA SER A 478 13.41 -24.22 18.56
C SER A 478 12.79 -24.60 17.21
N ASN A 479 11.79 -25.46 17.27
CA ASN A 479 11.00 -25.78 16.08
C ASN A 479 9.89 -24.74 15.86
N GLU A 480 9.72 -23.80 16.78
CA GLU A 480 8.71 -22.78 16.65
C GLU A 480 9.33 -21.49 16.17
N VAL A 481 8.62 -20.78 15.33
CA VAL A 481 9.02 -19.51 14.81
C VAL A 481 8.56 -18.41 15.78
N ALA A 482 9.38 -17.42 15.99
CA ALA A 482 8.98 -16.23 16.70
C ALA A 482 7.99 -15.44 15.85
N LEU A 483 7.28 -14.51 16.48
CA LEU A 483 6.32 -13.65 15.80
C LEU A 483 6.68 -12.19 16.03
N HIS A 484 6.23 -11.34 15.13
CA HIS A 484 6.36 -9.91 15.32
C HIS A 484 5.78 -9.52 16.67
N GLY A 485 6.52 -8.76 17.45
CA GLY A 485 6.09 -8.29 18.74
C GLY A 485 6.53 -9.17 19.91
N ASP A 486 6.97 -10.40 19.66
CA ASP A 486 7.46 -11.25 20.76
C ASP A 486 8.62 -10.56 21.47
N GLY A 487 8.61 -10.56 22.81
CA GLY A 487 9.65 -9.90 23.60
C GLY A 487 10.93 -10.73 23.67
N VAL A 488 12.07 -10.07 23.73
CA VAL A 488 13.37 -10.75 23.87
C VAL A 488 13.93 -10.42 25.24
N TYR A 489 14.42 -11.43 25.94
CA TYR A 489 14.74 -11.34 27.36
C TYR A 489 16.11 -11.91 27.69
N ILE A 490 16.72 -11.37 28.75
CA ILE A 490 17.83 -12.01 29.44
C ILE A 490 17.36 -12.16 30.87
N GLY A 491 17.12 -13.41 31.27
CA GLY A 491 16.47 -13.68 32.55
C GLY A 491 15.08 -13.08 32.60
N LYS A 492 14.87 -12.14 33.51
CA LYS A 492 13.55 -11.49 33.63
C LYS A 492 13.48 -10.15 32.93
N GLN A 493 14.59 -9.63 32.48
CA GLN A 493 14.63 -8.31 31.87
C GLN A 493 14.36 -8.41 30.39
N GLN A 494 13.38 -7.66 29.91
CA GLN A 494 13.15 -7.54 28.49
C GLN A 494 14.22 -6.62 27.91
N VAL A 495 14.95 -7.11 26.93
CA VAL A 495 16.05 -6.38 26.30
C VAL A 495 15.77 -6.05 24.84
N GLY A 496 14.71 -6.59 24.27
CA GLY A 496 14.39 -6.33 22.86
C GLY A 496 13.02 -6.82 22.47
N ILE A 497 12.76 -6.74 21.17
CA ILE A 497 11.49 -7.16 20.58
C ILE A 497 11.76 -7.73 19.18
N ILE A 498 11.08 -8.80 18.85
CA ILE A 498 11.16 -9.39 17.51
C ILE A 498 10.45 -8.47 16.52
N THR A 499 11.12 -8.10 15.46
CA THR A 499 10.52 -7.29 14.42
C THR A 499 10.02 -8.15 13.27
N SER A 500 10.77 -9.16 12.86
CA SER A 500 10.37 -10.10 11.83
C SER A 500 10.99 -11.45 12.09
N ALA A 501 10.32 -12.51 11.67
CA ALA A 501 10.87 -13.85 11.88
C ALA A 501 10.33 -14.83 10.84
N THR A 502 11.14 -15.82 10.50
CA THR A 502 10.74 -16.85 9.55
C THR A 502 11.51 -18.14 9.80
N ARG A 503 10.99 -19.22 9.27
CA ARG A 503 11.79 -20.43 9.16
C ARG A 503 12.49 -20.41 7.79
N SER A 504 13.78 -20.20 7.81
CA SER A 504 14.57 -20.15 6.59
C SER A 504 14.65 -21.54 5.93
N PRO A 505 14.17 -21.65 4.69
CA PRO A 505 14.27 -22.95 4.01
C PRO A 505 15.70 -23.36 3.68
N ILE A 506 16.54 -22.40 3.31
CA ILE A 506 17.93 -22.69 2.92
C ILE A 506 18.81 -22.96 4.13
N LEU A 507 18.60 -22.23 5.22
CA LEU A 507 19.39 -22.45 6.44
C LEU A 507 18.81 -23.56 7.29
N LYS A 508 17.55 -23.91 7.08
CA LYS A 508 16.79 -24.92 7.83
C LYS A 508 16.72 -24.56 9.32
N LYS A 509 16.69 -23.28 9.60
CA LYS A 509 16.67 -22.74 10.96
C LYS A 509 15.57 -21.70 11.10
N ASN A 510 15.12 -21.49 12.30
CA ASN A 510 14.26 -20.37 12.61
C ASN A 510 15.13 -19.16 12.88
N ILE A 511 14.90 -18.09 12.17
CA ILE A 511 15.67 -16.86 12.25
C ILE A 511 14.74 -15.70 12.50
N ALA A 512 15.27 -14.64 13.11
CA ALA A 512 14.47 -13.45 13.37
C ALA A 512 15.33 -12.21 13.35
N LEU A 513 14.75 -11.10 12.93
CA LEU A 513 15.32 -9.78 13.12
C LEU A 513 14.77 -9.25 14.44
N CYS A 514 15.61 -8.62 15.21
CA CYS A 514 15.26 -8.18 16.56
C CYS A 514 15.86 -6.81 16.84
N ARG A 515 15.03 -5.88 17.31
CA ARG A 515 15.53 -4.60 17.78
C ARG A 515 15.82 -4.74 19.26
N ILE A 516 17.07 -4.70 19.64
CA ILE A 516 17.54 -5.06 20.98
C ILE A 516 18.38 -3.93 21.58
N SER A 517 18.44 -3.85 22.91
CA SER A 517 19.32 -2.91 23.61
C SER A 517 20.78 -3.16 23.22
N VAL A 518 21.53 -2.08 23.04
CA VAL A 518 22.93 -2.17 22.64
C VAL A 518 23.74 -3.06 23.61
N SER A 519 23.44 -2.97 24.90
CA SER A 519 24.14 -3.76 25.92
C SER A 519 23.91 -5.27 25.81
N ALA A 520 22.89 -5.67 25.03
CA ALA A 520 22.57 -7.09 24.86
C ALA A 520 22.85 -7.58 23.43
N SER A 521 23.43 -6.73 22.58
CA SER A 521 23.52 -7.00 21.13
C SER A 521 24.80 -7.71 20.70
N GLU A 522 25.61 -8.14 21.66
CA GLU A 522 26.88 -8.76 21.32
C GLU A 522 26.63 -10.11 20.64
N ILE A 523 27.40 -10.38 19.60
CA ILE A 523 27.29 -11.63 18.86
C ILE A 523 27.55 -12.80 19.77
N ASP A 524 26.79 -13.87 19.59
CA ASP A 524 26.80 -15.09 20.41
C ASP A 524 26.16 -14.93 21.78
N ASN A 525 25.61 -13.77 22.09
CA ASN A 525 24.90 -13.58 23.35
C ASN A 525 23.61 -14.42 23.34
N GLU A 526 23.35 -15.11 24.44
CA GLU A 526 22.18 -15.97 24.57
C GLU A 526 21.03 -15.17 25.11
N VAL A 527 19.89 -15.31 24.49
CA VAL A 527 18.66 -14.62 24.86
C VAL A 527 17.47 -15.58 24.77
N GLU A 528 16.35 -15.16 25.28
CA GLU A 528 15.12 -15.96 25.19
C GLU A 528 14.03 -15.13 24.55
N VAL A 529 13.30 -15.73 23.61
CA VAL A 529 12.14 -15.09 23.00
C VAL A 529 10.90 -15.52 23.76
N GLY A 530 10.19 -14.56 24.36
CA GLY A 530 8.96 -14.83 25.09
C GLY A 530 7.77 -14.65 24.18
N LYS A 531 7.07 -15.74 23.93
CA LYS A 531 5.92 -15.75 23.03
C LYS A 531 4.76 -14.96 23.61
N LEU A 532 4.09 -14.22 22.78
CA LEU A 532 2.89 -13.47 23.16
C LEU A 532 1.62 -14.32 22.98
N ASP A 533 1.75 -15.62 23.21
CA ASP A 533 0.64 -16.56 23.03
C ASP A 533 -0.12 -16.85 24.33
N GLY A 534 0.20 -16.15 25.39
CA GLY A 534 -0.45 -16.31 26.68
C GLY A 534 0.07 -17.47 27.51
N HIS A 535 0.99 -18.26 26.99
CA HIS A 535 1.49 -19.45 27.69
C HIS A 535 2.85 -19.21 28.36
N HIS A 536 3.36 -17.98 28.31
CA HIS A 536 4.65 -17.59 28.91
C HIS A 536 5.81 -18.46 28.42
N LYS A 537 5.69 -19.00 27.22
CA LYS A 537 6.70 -19.87 26.69
C LYS A 537 7.95 -19.07 26.28
N ARG A 538 9.10 -19.64 26.57
CA ARG A 538 10.39 -19.05 26.22
C ARG A 538 11.09 -19.96 25.22
N LEU A 539 11.60 -19.36 24.16
CA LEU A 539 12.36 -20.07 23.13
C LEU A 539 13.80 -19.59 23.23
N SER A 540 14.74 -20.50 23.35
CA SER A 540 16.16 -20.15 23.40
C SER A 540 16.59 -19.59 22.05
N ALA A 541 17.39 -18.58 22.09
CA ALA A 541 17.92 -17.93 20.87
C ALA A 541 19.28 -17.34 21.13
N LYS A 542 20.00 -17.09 20.03
CA LYS A 542 21.33 -16.53 20.11
C LYS A 542 21.43 -15.35 19.14
N VAL A 543 22.11 -14.31 19.55
CA VAL A 543 22.38 -13.14 18.71
C VAL A 543 23.40 -13.54 17.64
N VAL A 544 23.06 -13.31 16.38
CA VAL A 544 23.93 -13.65 15.26
C VAL A 544 24.04 -12.48 14.31
N ARG A 545 24.99 -12.56 13.40
CA ARG A 545 25.13 -11.55 12.35
C ARG A 545 24.02 -11.72 11.32
N PHE A 546 23.65 -10.63 10.68
CA PHE A 546 22.81 -10.65 9.50
C PHE A 546 23.41 -9.70 8.46
N PRO A 547 23.15 -9.87 7.18
CA PRO A 547 22.23 -10.84 6.55
C PRO A 547 22.57 -12.28 6.95
N PHE A 548 21.52 -13.08 7.12
CA PHE A 548 21.70 -14.48 7.48
C PHE A 548 22.20 -15.31 6.31
N TYR A 549 21.83 -14.91 5.09
CA TYR A 549 22.22 -15.57 3.88
C TYR A 549 22.91 -14.55 2.96
N ASP A 550 24.02 -14.95 2.35
CA ASP A 550 24.85 -14.15 1.45
C ASP A 550 25.22 -12.80 2.08
N PRO A 551 25.89 -12.80 3.24
CA PRO A 551 26.25 -11.55 3.92
C PRO A 551 27.17 -10.66 3.07
N GLU A 552 27.88 -11.24 2.11
CA GLU A 552 28.74 -10.48 1.21
C GLU A 552 28.00 -9.88 0.04
N LYS A 553 26.72 -10.20 -0.11
CA LYS A 553 25.86 -9.71 -1.18
C LYS A 553 26.43 -10.04 -2.56
N THR A 554 26.92 -11.26 -2.69
CA THR A 554 27.50 -11.72 -3.96
C THR A 554 26.41 -12.01 -4.98
N ARG A 555 25.27 -12.49 -4.51
CA ARG A 555 24.18 -12.87 -5.41
C ARG A 555 23.56 -11.68 -6.14
N VAL A 556 23.32 -10.61 -5.46
CA VAL A 556 22.77 -9.40 -6.11
C VAL A 556 23.77 -8.76 -7.08
N ARG A 557 25.06 -9.09 -6.95
CA ARG A 557 26.11 -8.51 -7.78
C ARG A 557 26.52 -9.38 -8.95
N MET A 558 25.95 -10.59 -9.10
CA MET A 558 26.27 -11.51 -10.18
C MET A 558 26.17 -10.92 -11.58
#